data_b742d1e7881ece5b8640dce66b23f28d
#
_entry.id   b742d1e7881ece5b8640dce66b23f28d
#
_cell.length_a   1.000
_cell.length_b   1.000
_cell.length_c   1.000
_cell.angle_alpha   90.00
_cell.angle_beta   90.00
_cell.angle_gamma   90.00
#
_symmetry.space_group_name_H-M   'P 1'
#
loop_
_entity.id
_entity.type
_entity.pdbx_description
1 polymer ?
#
loop_
_entity_poly.entity_id
_entity_poly.type
_entity_poly.pdbx_seq_one_letter_code
_entity_poly.pdbx_strand_id
1 'polypeptide(L)'
;AGPWAATLLEESGINSKFTIDHVRGSHLIVNLSLKNALVLQAPGERRIVFVIPLDHERALLGTTEHTHDLADPIVCTDAESEYLLSILNQHLSEPLPTSHIVSSFAGVRPIVRPRDAVIGDMSSASRDSEIEVSDRLISIFGGKWTSARHLGEKVASLV
;
A
#
# COMPACT_ATOMS: atom_id res chain seq x y z
N ALA A 1 -13.53 1.47 7.58
CA ALA A 1 -12.74 0.59 8.43
C ALA A 1 -11.39 0.17 7.77
N GLY A 2 -11.20 0.47 6.46
CA GLY A 2 -9.96 0.18 5.76
C GLY A 2 -9.61 -1.32 5.79
N PRO A 3 -8.39 -1.71 6.21
CA PRO A 3 -7.99 -3.12 6.27
C PRO A 3 -8.90 -4.00 7.14
N TRP A 4 -9.56 -3.44 8.12
CA TRP A 4 -10.44 -4.16 9.08
C TRP A 4 -11.90 -4.22 8.66
N ALA A 5 -12.27 -3.79 7.44
CA ALA A 5 -13.68 -3.73 7.03
C ALA A 5 -14.33 -5.12 6.96
N ALA A 6 -13.63 -6.13 6.46
CA ALA A 6 -14.14 -7.49 6.41
C ALA A 6 -14.33 -8.08 7.81
N THR A 7 -13.35 -7.92 8.70
CA THR A 7 -13.42 -8.36 10.10
C THR A 7 -14.59 -7.73 10.84
N LEU A 8 -14.79 -6.42 10.68
CA LEU A 8 -15.88 -5.70 11.33
C LEU A 8 -17.24 -6.24 10.89
N LEU A 9 -17.42 -6.58 9.61
CA LEU A 9 -18.66 -7.15 9.10
C LEU A 9 -18.90 -8.55 9.64
N GLU A 10 -17.88 -9.39 9.68
CA GLU A 10 -17.93 -10.74 10.24
C GLU A 10 -18.32 -10.73 11.73
N GLU A 11 -17.70 -9.88 12.54
CA GLU A 11 -18.01 -9.68 13.95
C GLU A 11 -19.43 -9.14 14.16
N SER A 12 -19.95 -8.39 13.18
CA SER A 12 -21.33 -7.89 13.19
C SER A 12 -22.35 -8.90 12.66
N GLY A 13 -21.93 -10.12 12.28
CA GLY A 13 -22.79 -11.15 11.74
C GLY A 13 -23.25 -10.89 10.30
N ILE A 14 -22.59 -9.99 9.57
CA ILE A 14 -22.95 -9.59 8.22
C ILE A 14 -22.05 -10.33 7.22
N ASN A 15 -22.68 -11.15 6.36
CA ASN A 15 -21.96 -11.83 5.29
C ASN A 15 -21.79 -10.90 4.09
N SER A 16 -20.54 -10.54 3.80
CA SER A 16 -20.18 -9.77 2.62
C SER A 16 -19.83 -10.68 1.44
N LYS A 17 -20.12 -10.21 0.21
CA LYS A 17 -19.66 -10.83 -1.05
C LYS A 17 -18.15 -10.62 -1.28
N PHE A 18 -17.56 -9.68 -0.56
CA PHE A 18 -16.17 -9.30 -0.69
C PHE A 18 -15.35 -9.73 0.52
N THR A 19 -14.07 -9.92 0.28
CA THR A 19 -13.04 -10.07 1.30
C THR A 19 -11.89 -9.14 1.00
N ILE A 20 -10.97 -9.00 1.96
CA ILE A 20 -9.82 -8.11 1.84
C ILE A 20 -8.54 -8.93 2.00
N ASP A 21 -7.67 -8.85 1.00
CA ASP A 21 -6.30 -9.30 1.13
C ASP A 21 -5.44 -8.12 1.62
N HIS A 22 -4.59 -8.39 2.59
CA HIS A 22 -3.77 -7.36 3.23
C HIS A 22 -2.37 -7.35 2.63
N VAL A 23 -1.99 -6.19 2.10
CA VAL A 23 -0.68 -5.98 1.48
C VAL A 23 0.06 -4.87 2.21
N ARG A 24 1.10 -5.27 2.96
CA ARG A 24 2.00 -4.31 3.61
C ARG A 24 2.95 -3.72 2.59
N GLY A 25 3.16 -2.41 2.70
CA GLY A 25 4.17 -1.68 1.95
C GLY A 25 4.96 -0.76 2.87
N SER A 26 6.27 -0.86 2.80
CA SER A 26 7.21 -0.13 3.63
C SER A 26 7.85 1.01 2.86
N HIS A 27 8.23 2.06 3.58
CA HIS A 27 8.91 3.24 3.06
C HIS A 27 10.06 3.63 3.98
N LEU A 28 11.09 4.21 3.39
CA LEU A 28 12.21 4.82 4.10
C LEU A 28 12.22 6.33 3.86
N ILE A 29 12.61 7.08 4.87
CA ILE A 29 13.05 8.45 4.72
C ILE A 29 14.58 8.40 4.80
N VAL A 30 15.25 8.85 3.75
CA VAL A 30 16.70 8.79 3.62
C VAL A 30 17.29 10.18 3.45
N ASN A 31 18.52 10.40 3.96
CA ASN A 31 19.30 11.60 3.68
C ASN A 31 19.83 11.53 2.24
N LEU A 32 19.07 12.09 1.34
CA LEU A 32 19.37 12.16 -0.10
C LEU A 32 18.74 13.42 -0.68
N SER A 33 19.57 14.31 -1.19
CA SER A 33 19.12 15.53 -1.87
C SER A 33 18.78 15.23 -3.32
N LEU A 34 17.55 15.53 -3.72
CA LEU A 34 17.07 15.35 -5.09
C LEU A 34 16.30 16.59 -5.56
N LYS A 35 16.46 16.98 -6.82
CA LYS A 35 15.67 18.03 -7.45
C LYS A 35 14.31 17.57 -7.94
N ASN A 36 14.23 16.33 -8.41
CA ASN A 36 13.05 15.74 -9.02
C ASN A 36 12.76 14.36 -8.41
N ALA A 37 11.51 13.95 -8.45
CA ALA A 37 11.14 12.60 -8.13
C ALA A 37 11.68 11.63 -9.19
N LEU A 38 12.11 10.45 -8.75
CA LEU A 38 12.55 9.36 -9.60
C LEU A 38 11.55 8.21 -9.56
N VAL A 39 11.44 7.52 -10.67
CA VAL A 39 10.68 6.28 -10.81
C VAL A 39 11.66 5.19 -11.21
N LEU A 40 11.91 4.26 -10.31
CA LEU A 40 12.88 3.19 -10.48
C LEU A 40 12.14 1.87 -10.69
N GLN A 41 12.61 1.05 -11.60
CA GLN A 41 12.13 -0.31 -11.76
C GLN A 41 13.02 -1.27 -10.97
N ALA A 42 12.41 -2.11 -10.14
CA ALA A 42 13.14 -3.15 -9.42
C ALA A 42 13.68 -4.19 -10.43
N PRO A 43 14.97 -4.57 -10.34
CA PRO A 43 15.58 -5.50 -11.28
C PRO A 43 14.92 -6.88 -11.26
N GLY A 44 14.56 -7.38 -12.44
CA GLY A 44 13.90 -8.68 -12.58
C GLY A 44 12.43 -8.72 -12.16
N GLU A 45 11.88 -7.62 -11.72
CA GLU A 45 10.48 -7.50 -11.28
C GLU A 45 9.72 -6.46 -12.11
N ARG A 46 8.39 -6.55 -12.13
CA ARG A 46 7.52 -5.49 -12.70
C ARG A 46 7.26 -4.35 -11.72
N ARG A 47 7.86 -4.40 -10.55
CA ARG A 47 7.64 -3.45 -9.46
C ARG A 47 8.33 -2.12 -9.74
N ILE A 48 7.62 -1.05 -9.37
CA ILE A 48 8.12 0.31 -9.41
C ILE A 48 8.35 0.79 -7.98
N VAL A 49 9.50 1.43 -7.77
CA VAL A 49 9.88 2.11 -6.53
C VAL A 49 10.01 3.60 -6.82
N PHE A 50 9.39 4.41 -6.00
CA PHE A 50 9.48 5.87 -6.10
C PHE A 50 10.56 6.40 -5.16
N VAL A 51 11.26 7.44 -5.61
CA VAL A 51 12.12 8.27 -4.76
C VAL A 51 11.62 9.69 -4.88
N ILE A 52 11.00 10.20 -3.83
CA ILE A 52 10.28 11.48 -3.84
C ILE A 52 11.00 12.45 -2.91
N PRO A 53 11.53 13.59 -3.40
CA PRO A 53 12.10 14.60 -2.52
C PRO A 53 11.03 15.11 -1.52
N LEU A 54 11.36 15.11 -0.24
CA LEU A 54 10.52 15.68 0.81
C LEU A 54 10.92 17.14 1.10
N ASP A 55 12.22 17.38 1.07
CA ASP A 55 12.83 18.69 1.24
C ASP A 55 14.21 18.74 0.54
N HIS A 56 15.04 19.71 0.88
CA HIS A 56 16.36 19.89 0.27
C HIS A 56 17.38 18.79 0.63
N GLU A 57 17.15 18.04 1.69
CA GLU A 57 18.11 17.08 2.26
C GLU A 57 17.58 15.66 2.27
N ARG A 58 16.25 15.48 2.21
CA ARG A 58 15.61 14.17 2.43
C ARG A 58 14.71 13.75 1.29
N ALA A 59 14.68 12.45 1.07
CA ALA A 59 13.79 11.81 0.12
C ALA A 59 13.03 10.63 0.76
N LEU A 60 11.80 10.42 0.28
CA LEU A 60 10.99 9.25 0.56
C LEU A 60 11.29 8.19 -0.49
N LEU A 61 11.68 7.00 -0.04
CA LEU A 61 11.97 5.83 -0.88
C LEU A 61 10.94 4.74 -0.60
N GLY A 62 10.26 4.25 -1.61
CA GLY A 62 9.26 3.17 -1.46
C GLY A 62 8.46 2.94 -2.74
N THR A 63 7.77 1.85 -2.78
CA THR A 63 7.32 1.02 -1.66
C THR A 63 7.68 -0.45 -1.89
N THR A 64 7.68 -1.23 -0.82
CA THR A 64 7.65 -2.70 -0.87
C THR A 64 6.23 -3.23 -1.01
N GLU A 65 6.07 -4.53 -1.18
CA GLU A 65 4.76 -5.17 -1.30
C GLU A 65 4.84 -6.62 -0.81
N HIS A 66 4.26 -6.87 0.37
CA HIS A 66 4.25 -8.18 1.01
C HIS A 66 2.85 -8.50 1.52
N THR A 67 2.42 -9.75 1.39
CA THR A 67 1.24 -10.23 2.11
C THR A 67 1.45 -10.02 3.61
N HIS A 68 0.38 -9.63 4.32
CA HIS A 68 0.46 -9.30 5.74
C HIS A 68 -0.72 -9.89 6.51
N ASP A 69 -0.44 -10.43 7.68
CA ASP A 69 -1.47 -10.76 8.66
C ASP A 69 -1.66 -9.57 9.60
N LEU A 70 -2.92 -9.14 9.80
CA LEU A 70 -3.22 -8.02 10.70
C LEU A 70 -2.89 -8.30 12.18
N ALA A 71 -2.69 -9.56 12.55
CA ALA A 71 -2.21 -9.93 13.86
C ALA A 71 -0.71 -9.60 14.08
N ASP A 72 0.05 -9.44 12.99
CA ASP A 72 1.47 -9.10 13.04
C ASP A 72 1.68 -7.58 13.15
N PRO A 73 2.82 -7.14 13.72
CA PRO A 73 3.18 -5.73 13.78
C PRO A 73 3.34 -5.11 12.38
N ILE A 74 2.72 -3.94 12.15
CA ILE A 74 2.84 -3.19 10.90
C ILE A 74 4.11 -2.32 10.98
N VAL A 75 5.25 -2.91 10.65
CA VAL A 75 6.56 -2.26 10.69
C VAL A 75 7.35 -2.53 9.42
N CYS A 76 8.25 -1.63 9.08
CA CYS A 76 9.26 -1.86 8.06
C CYS A 76 10.35 -2.77 8.65
N THR A 77 10.62 -3.89 7.99
CA THR A 77 11.67 -4.82 8.41
C THR A 77 13.04 -4.39 7.89
N ASP A 78 14.12 -4.90 8.50
CA ASP A 78 15.48 -4.67 8.03
C ASP A 78 15.66 -5.17 6.58
N ALA A 79 15.10 -6.35 6.27
CA ALA A 79 15.15 -6.91 4.91
C ALA A 79 14.46 -6.00 3.88
N GLU A 80 13.34 -5.35 4.22
CA GLU A 80 12.68 -4.39 3.35
C GLU A 80 13.51 -3.11 3.18
N SER A 81 14.17 -2.68 4.24
CA SER A 81 15.08 -1.53 4.20
C SER A 81 16.26 -1.78 3.27
N GLU A 82 16.91 -2.93 3.41
CA GLU A 82 18.01 -3.36 2.54
C GLU A 82 17.56 -3.50 1.09
N TYR A 83 16.40 -4.11 0.85
CA TYR A 83 15.82 -4.24 -0.48
C TYR A 83 15.61 -2.88 -1.16
N LEU A 84 14.97 -1.94 -0.49
CA LEU A 84 14.73 -0.60 -1.03
C LEU A 84 16.04 0.15 -1.32
N LEU A 85 17.00 0.09 -0.39
CA LEU A 85 18.33 0.70 -0.61
C LEU A 85 19.07 0.03 -1.77
N SER A 86 18.97 -1.29 -1.93
CA SER A 86 19.63 -2.01 -3.02
C SER A 86 19.13 -1.54 -4.40
N ILE A 87 17.83 -1.29 -4.53
CA ILE A 87 17.24 -0.75 -5.78
C ILE A 87 17.76 0.66 -6.04
N LEU A 88 17.72 1.53 -5.04
CA LEU A 88 18.19 2.91 -5.18
C LEU A 88 19.68 2.94 -5.55
N ASN A 89 20.50 2.15 -4.88
CA ASN A 89 21.95 2.13 -5.03
C ASN A 89 22.45 1.69 -6.41
N GLN A 90 21.61 0.99 -7.19
CA GLN A 90 21.94 0.65 -8.58
C GLN A 90 21.90 1.87 -9.52
N HIS A 91 21.32 2.97 -9.06
CA HIS A 91 21.15 4.21 -9.83
C HIS A 91 21.99 5.38 -9.28
N LEU A 92 22.75 5.14 -8.21
CA LEU A 92 23.63 6.14 -7.61
C LEU A 92 25.09 5.84 -8.00
N SER A 93 25.88 6.90 -8.22
CA SER A 93 27.34 6.79 -8.44
C SER A 93 28.08 6.30 -7.18
N GLU A 94 27.59 6.71 -6.01
CA GLU A 94 28.08 6.28 -4.71
C GLU A 94 26.92 5.65 -3.93
N PRO A 95 27.07 4.39 -3.48
CA PRO A 95 25.99 3.73 -2.73
C PRO A 95 25.67 4.45 -1.42
N LEU A 96 24.39 4.62 -1.14
CA LEU A 96 23.87 5.18 0.10
C LEU A 96 23.92 4.10 1.20
N PRO A 97 24.64 4.30 2.30
CA PRO A 97 24.71 3.33 3.39
C PRO A 97 23.44 3.38 4.25
N THR A 98 23.19 2.32 5.02
CA THR A 98 22.04 2.22 5.94
C THR A 98 22.01 3.33 7.00
N SER A 99 23.19 3.88 7.36
CA SER A 99 23.30 5.04 8.27
C SER A 99 22.62 6.32 7.75
N HIS A 100 22.28 6.37 6.46
CA HIS A 100 21.52 7.47 5.87
C HIS A 100 20.00 7.29 6.00
N ILE A 101 19.52 6.16 6.54
CA ILE A 101 18.10 6.00 6.87
C ILE A 101 17.79 6.85 8.10
N VAL A 102 16.94 7.85 7.93
CA VAL A 102 16.46 8.74 9.01
C VAL A 102 15.34 8.08 9.79
N SER A 103 14.40 7.47 9.08
CA SER A 103 13.27 6.75 9.64
C SER A 103 12.64 5.82 8.62
N SER A 104 11.81 4.90 9.10
CA SER A 104 11.01 4.02 8.27
C SER A 104 9.58 3.95 8.79
N PHE A 105 8.65 3.61 7.91
CA PHE A 105 7.28 3.30 8.28
C PHE A 105 6.68 2.29 7.31
N ALA A 106 5.63 1.61 7.76
CA ALA A 106 4.86 0.70 6.93
C ALA A 106 3.36 0.98 7.06
N GLY A 107 2.62 0.56 6.05
CA GLY A 107 1.16 0.61 6.05
C GLY A 107 0.58 -0.60 5.34
N VAL A 108 -0.66 -0.98 5.71
CA VAL A 108 -1.37 -2.10 5.08
C VAL A 108 -2.41 -1.57 4.11
N ARG A 109 -2.33 -2.01 2.86
CA ARG A 109 -3.30 -1.74 1.80
C ARG A 109 -4.39 -2.80 1.83
N PRO A 110 -5.66 -2.41 1.90
CA PRO A 110 -6.77 -3.34 1.69
C PRO A 110 -6.96 -3.55 0.18
N ILE A 111 -6.70 -4.76 -0.29
CA ILE A 111 -6.98 -5.17 -1.67
C ILE A 111 -8.28 -5.97 -1.65
N VAL A 112 -9.32 -5.39 -2.22
CA VAL A 112 -10.64 -6.04 -2.25
C VAL A 112 -10.70 -7.09 -3.35
N ARG A 113 -11.34 -8.20 -3.05
CA ARG A 113 -11.72 -9.23 -4.05
C ARG A 113 -13.06 -9.87 -3.71
N PRO A 114 -13.75 -10.46 -4.71
CA PRO A 114 -14.89 -11.34 -4.45
C PRO A 114 -14.46 -12.51 -3.56
N ARG A 115 -15.33 -12.92 -2.63
CA ARG A 115 -15.03 -13.99 -1.66
C ARG A 115 -14.82 -15.35 -2.32
N ASP A 116 -15.47 -15.59 -3.45
CA ASP A 116 -15.39 -16.81 -4.25
C ASP A 116 -14.24 -16.81 -5.30
N ALA A 117 -13.56 -15.69 -5.44
CA ALA A 117 -12.43 -15.59 -6.37
C ALA A 117 -11.20 -16.34 -5.82
N VAL A 118 -10.52 -17.06 -6.72
CA VAL A 118 -9.23 -17.70 -6.41
C VAL A 118 -8.18 -16.60 -6.17
N ILE A 119 -7.32 -16.81 -5.17
CA ILE A 119 -6.20 -15.91 -4.90
C ILE A 119 -5.27 -15.93 -6.11
N GLY A 120 -5.22 -14.81 -6.82
CA GLY A 120 -4.34 -14.59 -7.96
C GLY A 120 -3.09 -13.81 -7.60
N ASP A 121 -2.32 -13.40 -8.62
CA ASP A 121 -1.17 -12.51 -8.44
C ASP A 121 -1.64 -11.15 -7.90
N MET A 122 -1.21 -10.83 -6.68
CA MET A 122 -1.58 -9.60 -5.96
C MET A 122 -1.08 -8.34 -6.66
N SER A 123 -0.05 -8.45 -7.49
CA SER A 123 0.47 -7.32 -8.29
C SER A 123 -0.49 -6.90 -9.40
N SER A 124 -1.35 -7.80 -9.86
CA SER A 124 -2.38 -7.58 -10.88
C SER A 124 -3.76 -7.26 -10.30
N ALA A 125 -3.94 -7.36 -8.97
CA ALA A 125 -5.22 -7.13 -8.31
C ALA A 125 -5.69 -5.68 -8.49
N SER A 126 -6.96 -5.51 -8.81
CA SER A 126 -7.57 -4.18 -8.92
C SER A 126 -7.50 -3.47 -7.56
N ARG A 127 -7.05 -2.21 -7.60
CA ARG A 127 -7.07 -1.31 -6.44
C ARG A 127 -8.30 -0.39 -6.46
N ASP A 128 -9.34 -0.79 -7.16
CA ASP A 128 -10.60 -0.05 -7.21
C ASP A 128 -11.41 -0.30 -5.94
N SER A 129 -12.44 0.52 -5.77
CA SER A 129 -13.35 0.40 -4.63
C SER A 129 -14.57 -0.42 -5.03
N GLU A 130 -15.04 -1.23 -4.09
CA GLU A 130 -16.33 -1.91 -4.18
C GLU A 130 -17.30 -1.33 -3.14
N ILE A 131 -18.57 -1.23 -3.52
CA ILE A 131 -19.63 -0.75 -2.64
C ILE A 131 -20.67 -1.87 -2.53
N GLU A 132 -20.94 -2.28 -1.31
CA GLU A 132 -21.97 -3.26 -1.00
C GLU A 132 -23.06 -2.61 -0.14
N VAL A 133 -24.30 -2.72 -0.60
CA VAL A 133 -25.48 -2.26 0.15
C VAL A 133 -26.20 -3.47 0.71
N SER A 134 -26.35 -3.52 2.01
CA SER A 134 -27.06 -4.59 2.72
C SER A 134 -27.98 -3.97 3.77
N ASP A 135 -29.29 -4.11 3.57
CA ASP A 135 -30.33 -3.52 4.41
C ASP A 135 -30.07 -2.02 4.69
N ARG A 136 -29.67 -1.67 5.89
CA ARG A 136 -29.43 -0.28 6.34
C ARG A 136 -27.93 0.08 6.38
N LEU A 137 -27.09 -0.77 5.81
CA LEU A 137 -25.63 -0.59 5.82
C LEU A 137 -25.08 -0.46 4.41
N ILE A 138 -24.23 0.54 4.21
CA ILE A 138 -23.40 0.69 3.01
C ILE A 138 -21.96 0.42 3.42
N SER A 139 -21.39 -0.64 2.86
CA SER A 139 -19.99 -1.03 3.10
C SER A 139 -19.14 -0.63 1.92
N ILE A 140 -18.00 0.01 2.20
CA ILE A 140 -17.03 0.48 1.20
C ILE A 140 -15.74 -0.28 1.43
N PHE A 141 -15.27 -0.97 0.40
CA PHE A 141 -14.05 -1.75 0.39
C PHE A 141 -13.02 -1.13 -0.55
N GLY A 142 -11.77 -1.06 -0.13
CA GLY A 142 -10.67 -0.55 -0.95
C GLY A 142 -10.78 0.94 -1.28
N GLY A 143 -10.30 1.31 -2.47
CA GLY A 143 -10.29 2.67 -2.97
C GLY A 143 -8.94 3.37 -2.83
N LYS A 144 -8.77 4.44 -3.59
CA LYS A 144 -7.56 5.27 -3.61
C LYS A 144 -7.87 6.65 -3.06
N TRP A 145 -6.88 7.26 -2.43
CA TRP A 145 -7.01 8.65 -1.98
C TRP A 145 -7.42 9.60 -3.12
N THR A 146 -6.82 9.38 -4.30
CA THR A 146 -7.08 10.20 -5.49
C THR A 146 -8.49 10.07 -6.06
N SER A 147 -9.21 8.99 -5.76
CA SER A 147 -10.59 8.74 -6.19
C SER A 147 -11.63 8.93 -5.07
N ALA A 148 -11.21 9.38 -3.88
CA ALA A 148 -12.07 9.47 -2.70
C ALA A 148 -13.31 10.35 -2.93
N ARG A 149 -13.17 11.49 -3.63
CA ARG A 149 -14.29 12.38 -3.96
C ARG A 149 -15.32 11.65 -4.84
N HIS A 150 -14.88 11.03 -5.92
CA HIS A 150 -15.77 10.29 -6.82
C HIS A 150 -16.47 9.13 -6.12
N LEU A 151 -15.76 8.43 -5.23
CA LEU A 151 -16.34 7.39 -4.39
C LEU A 151 -17.42 7.96 -3.45
N GLY A 152 -17.14 9.11 -2.83
CA GLY A 152 -18.10 9.81 -1.98
C GLY A 152 -19.37 10.22 -2.74
N GLU A 153 -19.23 10.72 -3.95
CA GLU A 153 -20.37 11.07 -4.83
C GLU A 153 -21.23 9.84 -5.17
N LYS A 154 -20.59 8.69 -5.46
CA LYS A 154 -21.29 7.41 -5.68
C LYS A 154 -22.07 6.97 -4.44
N VAL A 155 -21.43 7.01 -3.28
CA VAL A 155 -22.09 6.60 -2.02
C VAL A 155 -23.25 7.52 -1.67
N ALA A 156 -23.08 8.83 -1.84
CA ALA A 156 -24.16 9.81 -1.59
C ALA A 156 -25.38 9.61 -2.49
N SER A 157 -25.20 9.05 -3.68
CA SER A 157 -26.32 8.74 -4.59
C SER A 157 -27.10 7.47 -4.20
N LEU A 158 -26.61 6.70 -3.22
CA LEU A 158 -27.27 5.47 -2.72
C LEU A 158 -28.11 5.74 -1.45
N VAL A 159 -28.04 6.93 -0.89
CA VAL A 159 -28.76 7.38 0.31
C VAL A 159 -29.92 8.28 -0.08
#